data_7f044bdb70395c4e575dda1678142431
#
_entry.id   7f044bdb70395c4e575dda1678142431
#
_cell.length_a   1.000
_cell.length_b   1.000
_cell.length_c   1.000
_cell.angle_alpha   90.00
_cell.angle_beta   90.00
_cell.angle_gamma   90.00
#
_symmetry.space_group_name_H-M   'P 1'
#
loop_
_entity.id
_entity.type
_entity.pdbx_description
1 polymer ?
#
loop_
_entity_poly.entity_id
_entity_poly.type
_entity_poly.pdbx_seq_one_letter_code
_entity_poly.pdbx_strand_id
1 'polypeptide(L)'
;MKLEGLTPILNVSNIEESFAWFAKLGWEKAWDWGEPPTFGAVCNGKVEIFLCQHCQGSRGGPMPQYLGDDETGGVWMSWWLESPAAIDEAHQLAMKHGLTVTMPPTDKPWNVREFHLRHPDGHTFRVSAGLEEE
;
A
#
# COMPACT_ATOMS: atom_id res chain seq x y z
N MET A 1 5.63 19.08 -21.40
CA MET A 1 4.90 19.02 -20.11
C MET A 1 5.90 18.71 -19.01
N LYS A 2 5.79 19.41 -17.89
CA LYS A 2 6.70 19.19 -16.76
C LYS A 2 5.85 18.93 -15.53
N LEU A 3 6.02 17.74 -14.93
CA LEU A 3 5.25 17.39 -13.75
C LEU A 3 5.90 17.99 -12.51
N GLU A 4 5.06 18.45 -11.58
CA GLU A 4 5.53 18.90 -10.28
C GLU A 4 5.27 17.87 -9.19
N GLY A 5 4.54 16.84 -9.51
CA GLY A 5 4.30 15.76 -8.56
C GLY A 5 3.37 14.73 -9.15
N LEU A 6 3.10 13.70 -8.38
CA LEU A 6 2.20 12.64 -8.77
C LEU A 6 1.58 12.07 -7.51
N THR A 7 0.26 11.94 -7.49
CA THR A 7 -0.43 11.36 -6.34
C THR A 7 -1.37 10.26 -6.82
N PRO A 8 -1.18 9.04 -6.36
CA PRO A 8 -2.14 7.97 -6.69
C PRO A 8 -3.43 8.15 -5.93
N ILE A 9 -4.50 7.65 -6.49
CA ILE A 9 -5.83 7.67 -5.87
C ILE A 9 -6.31 6.24 -5.75
N LEU A 10 -6.63 5.82 -4.54
CA LEU A 10 -7.14 4.48 -4.29
C LEU A 10 -8.63 4.53 -3.99
N ASN A 11 -9.39 3.71 -4.72
CA ASN A 11 -10.80 3.53 -4.43
C ASN A 11 -10.92 2.60 -3.23
N VAL A 12 -11.60 3.05 -2.17
CA VAL A 12 -11.77 2.26 -0.96
C VAL A 12 -13.25 2.13 -0.63
N SER A 13 -13.60 1.05 0.06
CA SER A 13 -14.99 0.81 0.42
C SER A 13 -15.40 1.55 1.69
N ASN A 14 -14.44 1.83 2.57
CA ASN A 14 -14.72 2.52 3.83
C ASN A 14 -13.49 3.34 4.18
N ILE A 15 -13.62 4.67 4.04
CA ILE A 15 -12.44 5.53 4.17
C ILE A 15 -11.92 5.59 5.59
N GLU A 16 -12.82 5.52 6.59
CA GLU A 16 -12.36 5.55 7.98
C GLU A 16 -11.57 4.30 8.33
N GLU A 17 -12.02 3.14 7.86
CA GLU A 17 -11.27 1.91 8.06
C GLU A 17 -9.93 1.97 7.34
N SER A 18 -9.90 2.60 6.18
CA SER A 18 -8.66 2.71 5.42
C SER A 18 -7.67 3.61 6.14
N PHE A 19 -8.13 4.74 6.69
CA PHE A 19 -7.27 5.59 7.51
C PHE A 19 -6.66 4.78 8.66
N ALA A 20 -7.49 3.98 9.33
CA ALA A 20 -7.02 3.18 10.47
C ALA A 20 -6.01 2.12 10.03
N TRP A 21 -6.25 1.53 8.85
CA TRP A 21 -5.33 0.52 8.32
C TRP A 21 -3.95 1.13 8.06
N PHE A 22 -3.93 2.28 7.40
CA PHE A 22 -2.66 2.95 7.11
C PHE A 22 -1.96 3.40 8.39
N ALA A 23 -2.74 3.80 9.41
CA ALA A 23 -2.15 4.25 10.67
C ALA A 23 -1.36 3.13 11.35
N LYS A 24 -1.77 1.88 11.17
CA LYS A 24 -1.03 0.74 11.75
C LYS A 24 0.37 0.63 11.21
N LEU A 25 0.61 1.21 10.02
CA LEU A 25 1.93 1.17 9.38
C LEU A 25 2.69 2.48 9.56
N GLY A 26 2.16 3.40 10.38
CA GLY A 26 2.85 4.65 10.62
C GLY A 26 2.47 5.78 9.70
N TRP A 27 1.50 5.57 8.82
CA TRP A 27 0.99 6.66 7.99
C TRP A 27 0.05 7.52 8.82
N GLU A 28 -0.09 8.79 8.43
CA GLU A 28 -0.97 9.74 9.10
C GLU A 28 -2.01 10.24 8.13
N LYS A 29 -3.20 10.54 8.66
CA LYS A 29 -4.21 11.20 7.86
C LYS A 29 -3.78 12.65 7.66
N ALA A 30 -3.60 13.05 6.40
CA ALA A 30 -3.19 14.42 6.10
C ALA A 30 -4.39 15.36 6.13
N TRP A 31 -5.51 14.93 5.56
CA TRP A 31 -6.74 15.71 5.53
C TRP A 31 -7.87 14.81 5.07
N ASP A 32 -9.11 15.27 5.28
CA ASP A 32 -10.28 14.60 4.72
C ASP A 32 -11.29 15.64 4.29
N TRP A 33 -12.27 15.20 3.50
CA TRP A 33 -13.31 16.07 2.97
C TRP A 33 -14.62 15.33 2.98
N GLY A 34 -15.67 16.06 3.34
CA GLY A 34 -17.01 15.50 3.38
C GLY A 34 -17.47 15.27 4.80
N GLU A 35 -18.80 15.20 4.97
CA GLU A 35 -19.40 14.99 6.27
C GLU A 35 -20.53 14.00 6.15
N PRO A 36 -20.28 12.71 6.40
CA PRO A 36 -18.97 12.14 6.83
C PRO A 36 -17.97 12.13 5.69
N PRO A 37 -16.68 11.90 6.00
CA PRO A 37 -15.65 11.95 4.97
C PRO A 37 -15.83 10.90 3.88
N THR A 38 -15.59 11.30 2.63
CA THR A 38 -15.60 10.39 1.50
C THR A 38 -14.34 10.53 0.65
N PHE A 39 -13.48 11.49 0.95
CA PHE A 39 -12.25 11.70 0.22
C PHE A 39 -11.21 12.20 1.22
N GLY A 40 -9.96 11.84 1.00
CA GLY A 40 -8.92 12.30 1.91
C GLY A 40 -7.57 11.85 1.46
N ALA A 41 -6.58 12.03 2.33
CA ALA A 41 -5.21 11.66 2.03
C ALA A 41 -4.54 11.09 3.25
N VAL A 42 -3.65 10.11 3.01
CA VAL A 42 -2.72 9.63 4.01
C VAL A 42 -1.33 10.02 3.56
N CYS A 43 -0.44 10.27 4.50
CA CYS A 43 0.91 10.66 4.18
C CYS A 43 1.91 9.92 5.05
N ASN A 44 3.12 9.79 4.51
CA ASN A 44 4.25 9.19 5.21
C ASN A 44 5.46 9.95 4.73
N GLY A 45 5.98 10.85 5.60
CA GLY A 45 7.01 11.77 5.15
C GLY A 45 6.49 12.65 4.02
N LYS A 46 7.16 12.60 2.89
CA LYS A 46 6.76 13.40 1.73
C LYS A 46 5.87 12.65 0.76
N VAL A 47 5.54 11.41 1.08
CA VAL A 47 4.72 10.58 0.21
C VAL A 47 3.25 10.74 0.61
N GLU A 48 2.39 10.84 -0.39
CA GLU A 48 0.96 11.03 -0.15
C GLU A 48 0.16 10.14 -1.08
N ILE A 49 -0.91 9.56 -0.55
CA ILE A 49 -1.86 8.76 -1.32
C ILE A 49 -3.25 9.31 -1.03
N PHE A 50 -4.03 9.55 -2.08
CA PHE A 50 -5.44 9.94 -1.91
C PHE A 50 -6.29 8.69 -1.76
N LEU A 51 -7.29 8.78 -0.89
CA LEU A 51 -8.28 7.73 -0.70
C LEU A 51 -9.64 8.28 -1.07
N CYS A 52 -10.40 7.52 -1.83
CA CYS A 52 -11.66 7.99 -2.39
C CYS A 52 -12.70 6.89 -2.22
N GLN A 53 -13.72 7.14 -1.38
CA GLN A 53 -14.68 6.11 -1.05
C GLN A 53 -15.68 5.94 -2.16
N HIS A 54 -15.73 4.70 -2.72
CA HIS A 54 -16.70 4.33 -3.76
C HIS A 54 -16.65 5.25 -4.98
N CYS A 55 -15.43 5.65 -5.39
CA CYS A 55 -15.37 6.56 -6.52
C CYS A 55 -14.58 5.94 -7.67
N GLN A 56 -13.69 6.69 -8.32
CA GLN A 56 -13.05 6.17 -9.50
C GLN A 56 -11.92 5.21 -9.16
N GLY A 57 -11.61 4.37 -10.11
CA GLY A 57 -10.59 3.35 -9.96
C GLY A 57 -11.19 2.03 -9.53
N SER A 58 -10.50 0.94 -9.78
CA SER A 58 -10.99 -0.36 -9.41
C SER A 58 -10.51 -0.74 -8.02
N ARG A 59 -11.27 -1.62 -7.40
CA ARG A 59 -10.88 -2.29 -6.18
C ARG A 59 -10.70 -3.75 -6.49
N GLY A 60 -9.83 -4.42 -5.73
CA GLY A 60 -9.73 -5.84 -5.81
C GLY A 60 -10.90 -6.48 -5.10
N GLY A 61 -11.10 -7.74 -5.35
CA GLY A 61 -12.15 -8.50 -4.71
C GLY A 61 -11.82 -9.96 -4.84
N PRO A 62 -12.81 -10.82 -4.55
CA PRO A 62 -12.58 -12.24 -4.74
C PRO A 62 -12.22 -12.48 -6.20
N MET A 63 -11.08 -13.09 -6.42
CA MET A 63 -10.58 -13.36 -7.75
C MET A 63 -10.72 -14.84 -8.05
N PRO A 64 -10.89 -15.21 -9.30
CA PRO A 64 -10.86 -16.62 -9.63
C PRO A 64 -9.54 -17.23 -9.20
N GLN A 65 -9.61 -18.42 -8.64
CA GLN A 65 -8.42 -18.99 -8.03
C GLN A 65 -7.32 -19.28 -9.04
N TYR A 66 -7.66 -19.43 -10.28
CA TYR A 66 -6.66 -19.68 -11.30
C TYR A 66 -5.76 -18.48 -11.57
N LEU A 67 -6.12 -17.31 -11.05
CA LEU A 67 -5.28 -16.12 -11.23
C LEU A 67 -4.17 -16.00 -10.17
N GLY A 68 -4.25 -16.78 -9.10
CA GLY A 68 -3.22 -16.75 -8.09
C GLY A 68 -3.44 -15.66 -7.06
N ASP A 69 -2.65 -15.73 -6.02
CA ASP A 69 -2.83 -14.85 -4.86
C ASP A 69 -2.40 -13.42 -5.14
N ASP A 70 -1.50 -13.23 -6.09
CA ASP A 70 -0.97 -11.91 -6.37
C ASP A 70 -1.82 -11.11 -7.31
N GLU A 71 -2.85 -11.72 -7.89
CA GLU A 71 -3.63 -11.06 -8.92
C GLU A 71 -5.00 -10.69 -8.40
N THR A 72 -5.16 -9.41 -8.11
CA THR A 72 -6.43 -8.85 -7.66
C THR A 72 -6.88 -7.85 -8.70
N GLY A 73 -8.00 -7.23 -8.52
CA GLY A 73 -8.42 -6.17 -9.43
C GLY A 73 -8.02 -4.80 -8.97
N GLY A 74 -7.26 -4.72 -7.88
CA GLY A 74 -6.89 -3.44 -7.31
C GLY A 74 -5.62 -2.87 -7.89
N VAL A 75 -5.15 -1.80 -7.28
CA VAL A 75 -3.96 -1.09 -7.72
C VAL A 75 -2.72 -1.73 -7.10
N TRP A 76 -1.68 -1.82 -7.90
CA TRP A 76 -0.35 -2.24 -7.43
C TRP A 76 0.56 -1.03 -7.43
N MET A 77 1.37 -0.87 -6.38
CA MET A 77 2.39 0.16 -6.35
C MET A 77 3.54 -0.28 -5.48
N SER A 78 4.70 0.33 -5.69
CA SER A 78 5.89 0.03 -4.90
C SER A 78 6.10 1.13 -3.87
N TRP A 79 6.37 0.71 -2.64
CA TRP A 79 6.78 1.61 -1.55
C TRP A 79 8.25 1.34 -1.31
N TRP A 80 9.06 2.39 -1.27
CA TRP A 80 10.51 2.24 -1.17
C TRP A 80 10.97 2.60 0.22
N LEU A 81 11.66 1.66 0.86
CA LEU A 81 12.29 1.87 2.16
C LEU A 81 13.79 1.96 1.98
N GLU A 82 14.48 2.38 3.04
CA GLU A 82 15.88 2.76 2.89
C GLU A 82 16.85 1.59 2.85
N SER A 83 16.43 0.43 3.36
CA SER A 83 17.38 -0.69 3.48
C SER A 83 16.63 -2.01 3.56
N PRO A 84 17.32 -3.12 3.26
CA PRO A 84 16.73 -4.45 3.48
C PRO A 84 16.32 -4.69 4.93
N ALA A 85 17.09 -4.16 5.88
CA ALA A 85 16.71 -4.31 7.29
C ALA A 85 15.37 -3.62 7.58
N ALA A 86 15.12 -2.48 6.94
CA ALA A 86 13.85 -1.79 7.11
C ALA A 86 12.69 -2.61 6.57
N ILE A 87 12.93 -3.41 5.52
CA ILE A 87 11.90 -4.30 4.99
C ILE A 87 11.50 -5.33 6.05
N ASP A 88 12.47 -5.93 6.71
CA ASP A 88 12.17 -6.92 7.74
C ASP A 88 11.43 -6.31 8.92
N GLU A 89 11.79 -5.07 9.30
CA GLU A 89 11.10 -4.38 10.37
C GLU A 89 9.66 -4.05 9.99
N ALA A 90 9.46 -3.59 8.76
CA ALA A 90 8.11 -3.28 8.28
C ALA A 90 7.25 -4.54 8.22
N HIS A 91 7.85 -5.65 7.80
CA HIS A 91 7.12 -6.92 7.77
C HIS A 91 6.70 -7.34 9.18
N GLN A 92 7.61 -7.21 10.15
CA GLN A 92 7.26 -7.55 11.52
C GLN A 92 6.13 -6.67 12.05
N LEU A 93 6.14 -5.39 11.70
CA LEU A 93 5.07 -4.47 12.09
C LEU A 93 3.74 -4.91 11.49
N ALA A 94 3.75 -5.28 10.21
CA ALA A 94 2.53 -5.74 9.54
C ALA A 94 1.99 -7.01 10.21
N MET A 95 2.87 -7.94 10.54
CA MET A 95 2.46 -9.18 11.19
C MET A 95 1.92 -8.92 12.58
N LYS A 96 2.54 -7.99 13.32
CA LYS A 96 2.08 -7.65 14.67
C LYS A 96 0.65 -7.13 14.64
N HIS A 97 0.28 -6.40 13.61
CA HIS A 97 -1.07 -5.84 13.49
C HIS A 97 -2.03 -6.75 12.73
N GLY A 98 -1.59 -7.96 12.37
CA GLY A 98 -2.47 -8.92 11.70
C GLY A 98 -2.83 -8.53 10.27
N LEU A 99 -1.99 -7.75 9.61
CA LEU A 99 -2.27 -7.34 8.24
C LEU A 99 -1.97 -8.49 7.28
N THR A 100 -2.57 -8.44 6.10
CA THR A 100 -2.45 -9.51 5.11
C THR A 100 -1.16 -9.34 4.31
N VAL A 101 -0.27 -10.31 4.45
CA VAL A 101 0.98 -10.37 3.69
C VAL A 101 0.86 -11.51 2.71
N THR A 102 0.90 -11.20 1.40
CA THR A 102 0.73 -12.22 0.37
C THR A 102 2.06 -12.81 -0.10
N MET A 103 3.17 -12.15 0.22
CA MET A 103 4.49 -12.71 -0.04
C MET A 103 5.42 -12.21 1.06
N PRO A 104 6.10 -13.12 1.78
CA PRO A 104 7.02 -12.68 2.84
C PRO A 104 8.27 -12.05 2.25
N PRO A 105 9.11 -11.40 3.09
CA PRO A 105 10.33 -10.77 2.57
C PRO A 105 11.17 -11.74 1.78
N THR A 106 11.53 -11.34 0.57
CA THR A 106 12.21 -12.18 -0.40
C THR A 106 13.20 -11.33 -1.18
N ASP A 107 14.40 -11.84 -1.38
CA ASP A 107 15.39 -11.20 -2.24
C ASP A 107 15.08 -11.60 -3.68
N LYS A 108 14.87 -10.61 -4.53
CA LYS A 108 14.44 -10.84 -5.90
C LYS A 108 15.63 -10.72 -6.86
N PRO A 109 15.56 -11.41 -8.01
CA PRO A 109 16.66 -11.36 -8.97
C PRO A 109 16.91 -9.97 -9.55
N TRP A 110 15.97 -9.04 -9.41
CA TRP A 110 16.20 -7.67 -9.87
C TRP A 110 16.75 -6.78 -8.77
N ASN A 111 17.39 -7.39 -7.78
CA ASN A 111 18.24 -6.71 -6.82
C ASN A 111 17.48 -5.86 -5.81
N VAL A 112 16.34 -6.36 -5.38
CA VAL A 112 15.59 -5.74 -4.29
C VAL A 112 15.17 -6.83 -3.31
N ARG A 113 14.97 -6.42 -2.06
CA ARG A 113 14.27 -7.25 -1.08
C ARG A 113 12.91 -6.65 -0.90
N GLU A 114 11.87 -7.46 -1.00
CA GLU A 114 10.52 -6.95 -0.91
C GLU A 114 9.57 -7.94 -0.26
N PHE A 115 8.48 -7.43 0.30
CA PHE A 115 7.34 -8.25 0.66
C PHE A 115 6.09 -7.59 0.11
N HIS A 116 5.02 -8.36 -0.04
CA HIS A 116 3.78 -7.84 -0.60
C HIS A 116 2.72 -7.77 0.48
N LEU A 117 2.10 -6.61 0.58
CA LEU A 117 1.14 -6.27 1.61
C LEU A 117 -0.19 -5.95 0.93
N ARG A 118 -1.26 -6.56 1.39
CA ARG A 118 -2.56 -6.38 0.75
C ARG A 118 -3.48 -5.52 1.62
N HIS A 119 -3.93 -4.42 1.02
CA HIS A 119 -4.94 -3.55 1.60
C HIS A 119 -6.31 -4.27 1.56
N PRO A 120 -7.22 -3.99 2.52
CA PRO A 120 -8.51 -4.68 2.57
C PRO A 120 -9.34 -4.60 1.29
N ASP A 121 -9.15 -3.57 0.48
CA ASP A 121 -9.89 -3.44 -0.77
C ASP A 121 -9.15 -4.04 -1.97
N GLY A 122 -8.14 -4.87 -1.71
CA GLY A 122 -7.47 -5.62 -2.76
C GLY A 122 -6.31 -4.91 -3.43
N HIS A 123 -5.95 -3.73 -2.95
CA HIS A 123 -4.75 -3.08 -3.47
C HIS A 123 -3.52 -3.77 -2.91
N THR A 124 -2.45 -3.81 -3.68
CA THR A 124 -1.23 -4.49 -3.27
C THR A 124 -0.06 -3.53 -3.27
N PHE A 125 0.68 -3.53 -2.18
CA PHE A 125 1.84 -2.66 -2.03
C PHE A 125 3.09 -3.54 -1.99
N ARG A 126 4.00 -3.29 -2.93
CA ARG A 126 5.30 -3.94 -2.95
C ARG A 126 6.22 -3.10 -2.09
N VAL A 127 6.45 -3.56 -0.86
CA VAL A 127 7.28 -2.83 0.09
C VAL A 127 8.71 -3.28 -0.17
N SER A 128 9.52 -2.42 -0.75
CA SER A 128 10.77 -2.80 -1.40
C SER A 128 11.93 -1.94 -0.96
N ALA A 129 13.13 -2.49 -0.99
CA ALA A 129 14.36 -1.76 -0.80
C ALA A 129 15.43 -2.39 -1.68
N GLY A 130 16.32 -1.57 -2.21
CA GLY A 130 17.43 -2.07 -2.99
C GLY A 130 18.36 -2.90 -2.13
N LEU A 131 18.86 -4.01 -2.69
CA LEU A 131 19.92 -4.76 -2.04
C LEU A 131 21.22 -4.00 -2.20
N GLU A 132 22.06 -4.12 -1.20
CA GLU A 132 23.33 -3.43 -1.27
C GLU A 132 24.20 -3.96 -2.37
N GLU A 133 24.96 -3.07 -2.98
CA GLU A 133 25.87 -3.44 -4.03
C GLU A 133 27.28 -3.09 -3.64
N GLU A 134 28.22 -3.81 -4.22
CA GLU A 134 29.62 -3.59 -3.96
C GLU A 134 30.26 -2.64 -4.91
#